data_59007c127ebc6679ddfbe5a292c662d0
#
_entry.id   59007c127ebc6679ddfbe5a292c662d0
#
_cell.length_a   1.000
_cell.length_b   1.000
_cell.length_c   1.000
_cell.angle_alpha   90.00
_cell.angle_beta   90.00
_cell.angle_gamma   90.00
#
_symmetry.space_group_name_H-M   'P 1'
#
loop_
_entity.id
_entity.type
_entity.pdbx_description
1 polymer ?
#
loop_
_entity_poly.entity_id
_entity_poly.type
_entity_poly.pdbx_seq_one_letter_code
_entity_poly.pdbx_strand_id
1 'polypeptide(L)'
;MLALAAGFVYLAVLSGDPVYTVYEWMSPARFQRYDRLIHIVAAEHQLDPMLVKAVVWRESRFDPEKHGSRGERGLMQVTEKAANEWARENKIADFHPDQLFDPKTNLEAGTWYLHRAVEHWKLQSDPVPFALAEYNAGASRAQRWSKNDATDTSARTFLKNVDFPATRKYVESIIDRYEFYQRRGRM
;
A
#
# COMPACT_ATOMS: atom_id res chain seq x y z
N MET A 1 -23.27 25.60 -10.26
CA MET A 1 -23.64 24.23 -9.89
C MET A 1 -23.08 23.20 -10.87
N LEU A 2 -23.39 23.26 -12.18
CA LEU A 2 -22.90 22.30 -13.19
C LEU A 2 -21.36 22.24 -13.32
N ALA A 3 -20.65 23.38 -13.27
CA ALA A 3 -19.19 23.43 -13.35
C ALA A 3 -18.49 22.76 -12.13
N LEU A 4 -19.08 22.92 -10.93
CA LEU A 4 -18.58 22.26 -9.72
C LEU A 4 -18.80 20.74 -9.77
N ALA A 5 -19.94 20.29 -10.28
CA ALA A 5 -20.23 18.89 -10.47
C ALA A 5 -19.29 18.26 -11.54
N ALA A 6 -19.04 18.95 -12.64
CA ALA A 6 -18.11 18.50 -13.67
C ALA A 6 -16.67 18.42 -13.16
N GLY A 7 -16.22 19.42 -12.39
CA GLY A 7 -14.90 19.40 -11.74
C GLY A 7 -14.75 18.27 -10.74
N PHE A 8 -15.82 17.98 -9.98
CA PHE A 8 -15.84 16.86 -9.05
C PHE A 8 -15.73 15.50 -9.74
N VAL A 9 -16.54 15.28 -10.78
CA VAL A 9 -16.50 14.05 -11.60
C VAL A 9 -15.12 13.88 -12.23
N TYR A 10 -14.53 14.97 -12.77
CA TYR A 10 -13.18 14.93 -13.34
C TYR A 10 -12.13 14.53 -12.32
N LEU A 11 -12.12 15.12 -11.12
CA LEU A 11 -11.20 14.75 -10.04
C LEU A 11 -11.42 13.32 -9.54
N ALA A 12 -12.66 12.87 -9.47
CA ALA A 12 -12.99 11.50 -9.06
C ALA A 12 -12.49 10.48 -10.10
N VAL A 13 -12.61 10.78 -11.38
CA VAL A 13 -12.09 9.93 -12.48
C VAL A 13 -10.55 9.89 -12.45
N LEU A 14 -9.90 11.03 -12.23
CA LEU A 14 -8.43 11.09 -12.10
C LEU A 14 -7.85 10.36 -10.89
N SER A 15 -8.68 10.02 -9.91
CA SER A 15 -8.25 9.26 -8.72
C SER A 15 -8.06 7.76 -8.97
N GLY A 16 -8.41 7.27 -10.17
CA GLY A 16 -8.39 5.85 -10.50
C GLY A 16 -9.51 5.02 -9.85
N ASP A 17 -10.26 5.61 -8.89
CA ASP A 17 -11.40 4.98 -8.23
C ASP A 17 -12.46 6.02 -7.84
N PRO A 18 -13.31 6.42 -8.81
CA PRO A 18 -14.28 7.49 -8.60
C PRO A 18 -15.28 7.20 -7.48
N VAL A 19 -15.70 5.95 -7.32
CA VAL A 19 -16.68 5.56 -6.30
C VAL A 19 -16.11 5.80 -4.91
N TYR A 20 -14.90 5.31 -4.64
CA TYR A 20 -14.27 5.51 -3.33
C TYR A 20 -13.82 6.95 -3.07
N THR A 21 -13.51 7.71 -4.13
CA THR A 21 -13.25 9.15 -3.96
C THR A 21 -14.48 9.91 -3.49
N VAL A 22 -15.66 9.53 -3.97
CA VAL A 22 -16.94 10.07 -3.47
C VAL A 22 -17.15 9.66 -2.00
N TYR A 23 -16.93 8.40 -1.65
CA TYR A 23 -17.05 7.94 -0.25
C TYR A 23 -16.05 8.65 0.66
N GLU A 24 -14.80 8.86 0.24
CA GLU A 24 -13.80 9.61 0.99
C GLU A 24 -14.24 11.03 1.26
N TRP A 25 -14.87 11.67 0.28
CA TRP A 25 -15.44 13.01 0.40
C TRP A 25 -16.64 13.07 1.35
N MET A 26 -17.51 12.06 1.29
CA MET A 26 -18.71 11.97 2.14
C MET A 26 -18.40 11.54 3.58
N SER A 27 -17.28 10.87 3.81
CA SER A 27 -16.89 10.33 5.11
C SER A 27 -15.42 10.60 5.44
N PRO A 28 -14.98 11.87 5.45
CA PRO A 28 -13.55 12.20 5.64
C PRO A 28 -13.01 11.64 6.96
N ALA A 29 -13.82 11.61 8.01
CA ALA A 29 -13.41 11.07 9.30
C ALA A 29 -12.96 9.61 9.24
N ARG A 30 -13.54 8.77 8.36
CA ARG A 30 -13.11 7.38 8.15
C ARG A 30 -11.72 7.31 7.53
N PHE A 31 -11.50 8.11 6.51
CA PHE A 31 -10.28 8.06 5.68
C PHE A 31 -9.11 8.84 6.27
N GLN A 32 -9.36 9.72 7.25
CA GLN A 32 -8.35 10.49 7.97
C GLN A 32 -8.08 9.96 9.39
N ARG A 33 -8.88 9.01 9.84
CA ARG A 33 -8.83 8.49 11.22
C ARG A 33 -7.43 8.01 11.61
N TYR A 34 -6.67 7.46 10.68
CA TYR A 34 -5.38 6.85 10.93
C TYR A 34 -4.20 7.71 10.44
N ASP A 35 -4.43 8.92 9.90
CA ASP A 35 -3.39 9.76 9.31
C ASP A 35 -2.24 10.02 10.28
N ARG A 36 -2.56 10.40 11.52
CA ARG A 36 -1.53 10.62 12.55
C ARG A 36 -0.71 9.37 12.84
N LEU A 37 -1.34 8.20 12.91
CA LEU A 37 -0.67 6.95 13.18
C LEU A 37 0.18 6.53 11.99
N ILE A 38 -0.33 6.68 10.77
CA ILE A 38 0.40 6.43 9.53
C ILE A 38 1.65 7.31 9.45
N HIS A 39 1.55 8.59 9.80
CA HIS A 39 2.72 9.49 9.86
C HIS A 39 3.80 8.97 10.81
N ILE A 40 3.41 8.53 12.00
CA ILE A 40 4.35 8.04 13.01
C ILE A 40 5.08 6.80 12.49
N VAL A 41 4.34 5.76 12.08
CA VAL A 41 4.97 4.50 11.64
C VAL A 41 5.74 4.65 10.33
N ALA A 42 5.30 5.50 9.42
CA ALA A 42 6.04 5.78 8.19
C ALA A 42 7.38 6.47 8.48
N ALA A 43 7.40 7.44 9.40
CA ALA A 43 8.62 8.12 9.82
C ALA A 43 9.62 7.16 10.49
N GLU A 44 9.17 6.24 11.33
CA GLU A 44 10.00 5.22 11.98
C GLU A 44 10.72 4.31 10.95
N HIS A 45 10.09 4.09 9.79
CA HIS A 45 10.62 3.27 8.70
C HIS A 45 11.11 4.07 7.49
N GLN A 46 11.24 5.39 7.59
CA GLN A 46 11.74 6.27 6.51
C GLN A 46 10.96 6.11 5.20
N LEU A 47 9.66 5.85 5.29
CA LEU A 47 8.74 5.81 4.16
C LEU A 47 7.93 7.10 4.04
N ASP A 48 7.51 7.42 2.82
CA ASP A 48 6.53 8.49 2.60
C ASP A 48 5.17 8.06 3.20
N PRO A 49 4.60 8.83 4.14
CA PRO A 49 3.32 8.51 4.75
C PRO A 49 2.17 8.44 3.74
N MET A 50 2.26 9.17 2.62
CA MET A 50 1.27 9.10 1.55
C MET A 50 1.31 7.76 0.81
N LEU A 51 2.50 7.14 0.68
CA LEU A 51 2.64 5.78 0.15
C LEU A 51 1.99 4.75 1.08
N VAL A 52 2.29 4.80 2.38
CA VAL A 52 1.67 3.91 3.37
C VAL A 52 0.15 4.06 3.36
N LYS A 53 -0.36 5.30 3.32
CA LYS A 53 -1.79 5.59 3.21
C LYS A 53 -2.42 5.00 1.95
N ALA A 54 -1.73 5.08 0.80
CA ALA A 54 -2.21 4.50 -0.46
C ALA A 54 -2.28 2.96 -0.40
N VAL A 55 -1.34 2.31 0.31
CA VAL A 55 -1.39 0.86 0.56
C VAL A 55 -2.59 0.52 1.46
N VAL A 56 -2.79 1.21 2.58
CA VAL A 56 -3.96 1.02 3.46
C VAL A 56 -5.27 1.21 2.69
N TRP A 57 -5.35 2.24 1.85
CA TRP A 57 -6.49 2.46 0.98
C TRP A 57 -6.74 1.26 0.06
N ARG A 58 -5.70 0.70 -0.54
CA ARG A 58 -5.85 -0.44 -1.47
C ARG A 58 -6.20 -1.72 -0.75
N GLU A 59 -5.60 -1.98 0.40
CA GLU A 59 -5.73 -3.23 1.14
C GLU A 59 -7.08 -3.36 1.84
N SER A 60 -7.49 -2.36 2.60
CA SER A 60 -8.66 -2.47 3.46
C SER A 60 -9.73 -1.39 3.26
N ARG A 61 -9.46 -0.34 2.51
CA ARG A 61 -10.31 0.86 2.52
C ARG A 61 -10.47 1.45 3.93
N PHE A 62 -9.39 1.40 4.71
CA PHE A 62 -9.34 1.85 6.12
C PHE A 62 -10.27 1.06 7.07
N ASP A 63 -10.56 -0.18 6.74
CA ASP A 63 -11.30 -1.10 7.60
C ASP A 63 -10.31 -1.92 8.44
N PRO A 64 -10.23 -1.71 9.78
CA PRO A 64 -9.32 -2.44 10.65
C PRO A 64 -9.74 -3.89 10.86
N GLU A 65 -11.04 -4.21 10.68
CA GLU A 65 -11.59 -5.55 10.86
C GLU A 65 -11.57 -6.36 9.55
N LYS A 66 -10.91 -5.84 8.50
CA LYS A 66 -10.85 -6.51 7.21
C LYS A 66 -10.16 -7.87 7.30
N HIS A 67 -10.86 -8.90 6.81
CA HIS A 67 -10.32 -10.24 6.59
C HIS A 67 -10.07 -10.46 5.09
N GLY A 68 -8.89 -10.93 4.74
CA GLY A 68 -8.55 -11.38 3.40
C GLY A 68 -8.85 -12.86 3.19
N SER A 69 -8.95 -13.29 1.94
CA SER A 69 -9.30 -14.68 1.57
C SER A 69 -8.22 -15.72 1.91
N ARG A 70 -6.99 -15.30 2.20
CA ARG A 70 -5.85 -16.15 2.58
C ARG A 70 -5.44 -15.93 4.03
N GLY A 71 -6.33 -15.36 4.86
CA GLY A 71 -6.09 -15.07 6.27
C GLY A 71 -5.33 -13.77 6.53
N GLU A 72 -5.26 -12.87 5.55
CA GLU A 72 -4.75 -11.52 5.74
C GLU A 72 -5.68 -10.74 6.68
N ARG A 73 -5.12 -9.86 7.52
CA ARG A 73 -5.87 -9.13 8.56
C ARG A 73 -5.58 -7.64 8.55
N GLY A 74 -6.61 -6.87 8.82
CA GLY A 74 -6.56 -5.47 9.21
C GLY A 74 -6.22 -4.48 8.09
N LEU A 75 -5.76 -3.30 8.48
CA LEU A 75 -5.58 -2.13 7.63
C LEU A 75 -4.67 -2.38 6.42
N MET A 76 -3.56 -3.07 6.60
CA MET A 76 -2.57 -3.37 5.57
C MET A 76 -2.61 -4.82 5.09
N GLN A 77 -3.65 -5.59 5.47
CA GLN A 77 -3.86 -6.98 5.10
C GLN A 77 -2.60 -7.85 5.32
N VAL A 78 -2.07 -7.77 6.54
CA VAL A 78 -0.86 -8.51 6.93
C VAL A 78 -1.19 -9.98 7.13
N THR A 79 -0.39 -10.86 6.54
CA THR A 79 -0.51 -12.30 6.76
C THR A 79 0.09 -12.70 8.10
N GLU A 80 -0.40 -13.78 8.69
CA GLU A 80 0.16 -14.33 9.94
C GLU A 80 1.66 -14.62 9.82
N LYS A 81 2.11 -15.16 8.68
CA LYS A 81 3.52 -15.41 8.41
C LYS A 81 4.36 -14.14 8.46
N ALA A 82 3.92 -13.06 7.79
CA ALA A 82 4.62 -11.78 7.78
C ALA A 82 4.65 -11.13 9.16
N ALA A 83 3.54 -11.22 9.90
CA ALA A 83 3.45 -10.69 11.25
C ALA A 83 4.33 -11.43 12.26
N ASN A 84 4.39 -12.76 12.17
CA ASN A 84 5.30 -13.56 13.00
C ASN A 84 6.77 -13.26 12.69
N GLU A 85 7.12 -12.99 11.44
CA GLU A 85 8.46 -12.54 11.07
C GLU A 85 8.77 -11.16 11.67
N TRP A 86 7.86 -10.19 11.51
CA TRP A 86 7.97 -8.88 12.12
C TRP A 86 8.13 -8.95 13.65
N ALA A 87 7.28 -9.73 14.33
CA ALA A 87 7.31 -9.87 15.78
C ALA A 87 8.65 -10.46 16.26
N ARG A 88 9.17 -11.48 15.57
CA ARG A 88 10.46 -12.09 15.88
C ARG A 88 11.62 -11.10 15.70
N GLU A 89 11.69 -10.39 14.58
CA GLU A 89 12.76 -9.43 14.30
C GLU A 89 12.74 -8.23 15.26
N ASN A 90 11.54 -7.83 15.72
CA ASN A 90 11.38 -6.75 16.70
C ASN A 90 11.31 -7.22 18.14
N LYS A 91 11.60 -8.52 18.41
CA LYS A 91 11.67 -9.13 19.76
C LYS A 91 10.38 -8.96 20.58
N ILE A 92 9.23 -9.05 19.92
CA ILE A 92 7.92 -8.98 20.56
C ILE A 92 7.55 -10.40 21.04
N ALA A 93 7.67 -10.64 22.35
CA ALA A 93 7.59 -11.99 22.92
C ALA A 93 6.19 -12.61 22.85
N ASP A 94 5.15 -11.82 23.09
CA ASP A 94 3.76 -12.30 23.27
C ASP A 94 2.86 -11.89 22.10
N PHE A 95 3.40 -11.87 20.87
CA PHE A 95 2.60 -11.55 19.70
C PHE A 95 1.62 -12.69 19.37
N HIS A 96 0.35 -12.31 19.19
CA HIS A 96 -0.70 -13.20 18.69
C HIS A 96 -1.32 -12.62 17.41
N PRO A 97 -1.58 -13.44 16.37
CA PRO A 97 -2.08 -12.95 15.08
C PRO A 97 -3.37 -12.12 15.11
N ASP A 98 -4.23 -12.31 16.11
CA ASP A 98 -5.44 -11.50 16.28
C ASP A 98 -5.17 -10.05 16.66
N GLN A 99 -3.97 -9.75 17.18
CA GLN A 99 -3.53 -8.36 17.41
C GLN A 99 -3.38 -7.56 16.11
N LEU A 100 -3.40 -8.22 14.95
CA LEU A 100 -3.44 -7.54 13.65
C LEU A 100 -4.76 -6.80 13.36
N PHE A 101 -5.79 -6.97 14.18
CA PHE A 101 -6.99 -6.13 14.12
C PHE A 101 -6.83 -4.83 14.92
N ASP A 102 -5.80 -4.74 15.80
CA ASP A 102 -5.41 -3.45 16.37
C ASP A 102 -4.73 -2.58 15.29
N PRO A 103 -5.24 -1.36 15.03
CA PRO A 103 -4.71 -0.49 13.97
C PRO A 103 -3.22 -0.17 14.10
N LYS A 104 -2.73 0.00 15.35
CA LYS A 104 -1.32 0.33 15.59
C LYS A 104 -0.43 -0.86 15.24
N THR A 105 -0.71 -2.02 15.81
CA THR A 105 0.04 -3.26 15.55
C THR A 105 0.05 -3.61 14.07
N ASN A 106 -1.08 -3.45 13.39
CA ASN A 106 -1.20 -3.72 11.96
C ASN A 106 -0.35 -2.79 11.11
N LEU A 107 -0.41 -1.48 11.40
CA LEU A 107 0.38 -0.48 10.68
C LEU A 107 1.88 -0.67 10.95
N GLU A 108 2.30 -0.97 12.17
CA GLU A 108 3.70 -1.27 12.49
C GLU A 108 4.21 -2.48 11.70
N ALA A 109 3.49 -3.60 11.73
CA ALA A 109 3.88 -4.80 11.01
C ALA A 109 3.87 -4.63 9.49
N GLY A 110 2.80 -4.01 8.96
CA GLY A 110 2.64 -3.81 7.51
C GLY A 110 3.63 -2.81 6.94
N THR A 111 3.91 -1.71 7.65
CA THR A 111 4.87 -0.68 7.23
C THR A 111 6.30 -1.22 7.30
N TRP A 112 6.65 -2.00 8.33
CA TRP A 112 7.93 -2.69 8.42
C TRP A 112 8.15 -3.63 7.20
N TYR A 113 7.12 -4.39 6.81
CA TYR A 113 7.21 -5.30 5.68
C TYR A 113 7.34 -4.55 4.34
N LEU A 114 6.62 -3.43 4.19
CA LEU A 114 6.74 -2.54 3.04
C LEU A 114 8.13 -1.91 2.96
N HIS A 115 8.67 -1.42 4.08
CA HIS A 115 10.02 -0.86 4.16
C HIS A 115 11.07 -1.88 3.70
N ARG A 116 11.01 -3.11 4.19
CA ARG A 116 11.92 -4.18 3.73
C ARG A 116 11.87 -4.41 2.23
N ALA A 117 10.67 -4.38 1.66
CA ALA A 117 10.52 -4.51 0.21
C ALA A 117 11.14 -3.31 -0.52
N VAL A 118 10.95 -2.08 -0.05
CA VAL A 118 11.58 -0.88 -0.63
C VAL A 118 13.11 -0.96 -0.54
N GLU A 119 13.65 -1.34 0.61
CA GLU A 119 15.09 -1.54 0.80
C GLU A 119 15.67 -2.64 -0.11
N HIS A 120 14.92 -3.73 -0.32
CA HIS A 120 15.33 -4.78 -1.25
C HIS A 120 15.54 -4.25 -2.68
N TRP A 121 14.72 -3.30 -3.09
CA TRP A 121 14.74 -2.72 -4.44
C TRP A 121 15.42 -1.34 -4.53
N LYS A 122 16.12 -0.88 -3.50
CA LYS A 122 16.71 0.48 -3.42
C LYS A 122 17.71 0.84 -4.52
N LEU A 123 18.27 -0.15 -5.21
CA LEU A 123 19.16 0.07 -6.36
C LEU A 123 18.40 0.36 -7.66
N GLN A 124 17.08 0.20 -7.70
CA GLN A 124 16.25 0.61 -8.82
C GLN A 124 16.07 2.14 -8.80
N SER A 125 15.99 2.76 -9.96
CA SER A 125 15.75 4.21 -10.09
C SER A 125 14.41 4.65 -9.46
N ASP A 126 13.42 3.75 -9.47
CA ASP A 126 12.14 3.89 -8.79
C ASP A 126 11.81 2.54 -8.13
N PRO A 127 12.12 2.36 -6.83
CA PRO A 127 11.91 1.10 -6.13
C PRO A 127 10.45 0.77 -5.81
N VAL A 128 9.56 1.77 -5.79
CA VAL A 128 8.18 1.62 -5.29
C VAL A 128 7.38 0.57 -6.08
N PRO A 129 7.33 0.56 -7.41
CA PRO A 129 6.58 -0.46 -8.16
C PRO A 129 7.03 -1.88 -7.88
N PHE A 130 8.34 -2.10 -7.74
CA PHE A 130 8.93 -3.41 -7.43
C PHE A 130 8.57 -3.85 -6.00
N ALA A 131 8.68 -2.95 -5.04
CA ALA A 131 8.34 -3.20 -3.64
C ALA A 131 6.85 -3.52 -3.46
N LEU A 132 5.97 -2.81 -4.14
CA LEU A 132 4.53 -3.09 -4.11
C LEU A 132 4.19 -4.44 -4.74
N ALA A 133 4.85 -4.82 -5.83
CA ALA A 133 4.68 -6.14 -6.43
C ALA A 133 5.18 -7.25 -5.50
N GLU A 134 6.31 -7.03 -4.81
CA GLU A 134 6.84 -7.94 -3.79
C GLU A 134 5.88 -8.06 -2.61
N TYR A 135 5.38 -6.95 -2.09
CA TYR A 135 4.40 -6.92 -1.00
C TYR A 135 3.18 -7.79 -1.30
N ASN A 136 2.63 -7.67 -2.51
CA ASN A 136 1.42 -8.37 -2.93
C ASN A 136 1.65 -9.84 -3.32
N ALA A 137 2.74 -10.13 -4.05
CA ALA A 137 2.96 -11.43 -4.69
C ALA A 137 4.16 -12.22 -4.13
N GLY A 138 4.98 -11.59 -3.29
CA GLY A 138 6.18 -12.16 -2.69
C GLY A 138 7.45 -11.94 -3.51
N ALA A 139 8.60 -11.94 -2.82
CA ALA A 139 9.92 -11.62 -3.37
C ALA A 139 10.31 -12.46 -4.58
N SER A 140 10.09 -13.78 -4.53
CA SER A 140 10.51 -14.69 -5.62
C SER A 140 9.82 -14.35 -6.95
N ARG A 141 8.53 -13.95 -6.92
CA ARG A 141 7.81 -13.54 -8.14
C ARG A 141 8.29 -12.18 -8.62
N ALA A 142 8.41 -11.20 -7.73
CA ALA A 142 8.91 -9.87 -8.08
C ALA A 142 10.30 -9.94 -8.71
N GLN A 143 11.22 -10.76 -8.16
CA GLN A 143 12.53 -10.99 -8.72
C GLN A 143 12.49 -11.66 -10.11
N ARG A 144 11.58 -12.63 -10.32
CA ARG A 144 11.41 -13.24 -11.64
C ARG A 144 10.98 -12.19 -12.68
N TRP A 145 10.02 -11.33 -12.33
CA TRP A 145 9.53 -10.29 -13.24
C TRP A 145 10.60 -9.22 -13.53
N SER A 146 11.47 -8.91 -12.57
CA SER A 146 12.54 -7.93 -12.75
C SER A 146 13.66 -8.43 -13.67
N LYS A 147 13.84 -9.74 -13.83
CA LYS A 147 14.90 -10.35 -14.64
C LYS A 147 14.54 -10.55 -16.11
N ASN A 148 13.26 -10.39 -16.47
CA ASN A 148 12.77 -10.67 -17.82
C ASN A 148 13.26 -9.67 -18.88
N ASP A 149 13.81 -8.51 -18.47
CA ASP A 149 14.48 -7.59 -19.36
C ASP A 149 15.71 -6.98 -18.65
N ALA A 150 16.87 -7.56 -18.89
CA ALA A 150 18.11 -7.13 -18.28
C ALA A 150 18.64 -5.78 -18.83
N THR A 151 18.05 -5.28 -19.93
CA THR A 151 18.51 -4.06 -20.62
C THR A 151 17.70 -2.81 -20.20
N ASP A 152 16.47 -2.99 -19.71
CA ASP A 152 15.62 -1.91 -19.22
C ASP A 152 15.03 -2.26 -17.84
N THR A 153 15.59 -1.66 -16.80
CA THR A 153 15.16 -1.80 -15.40
C THR A 153 14.13 -0.76 -15.00
N SER A 154 13.49 -0.07 -15.95
CA SER A 154 12.47 0.92 -15.64
C SER A 154 11.23 0.27 -15.01
N ALA A 155 10.56 1.03 -14.14
CA ALA A 155 9.29 0.63 -13.53
C ALA A 155 8.22 0.26 -14.58
N ARG A 156 8.21 0.96 -15.72
CA ARG A 156 7.27 0.69 -16.83
C ARG A 156 7.51 -0.69 -17.44
N THR A 157 8.76 -1.05 -17.72
CA THR A 157 9.13 -2.36 -18.28
C THR A 157 8.88 -3.46 -17.27
N PHE A 158 9.24 -3.24 -16.01
CA PHE A 158 8.92 -4.16 -14.92
C PHE A 158 7.41 -4.47 -14.87
N LEU A 159 6.54 -3.47 -14.89
CA LEU A 159 5.08 -3.67 -14.83
C LEU A 159 4.55 -4.45 -16.04
N LYS A 160 5.12 -4.30 -17.23
CA LYS A 160 4.76 -5.13 -18.39
C LYS A 160 5.10 -6.62 -18.18
N ASN A 161 6.20 -6.90 -17.47
CA ASN A 161 6.66 -8.25 -17.17
C ASN A 161 5.88 -8.94 -16.05
N VAL A 162 5.08 -8.20 -15.27
CA VAL A 162 4.20 -8.79 -14.24
C VAL A 162 3.11 -9.61 -14.93
N ASP A 163 3.26 -10.93 -14.91
CA ASP A 163 2.36 -11.89 -15.57
C ASP A 163 1.06 -12.17 -14.79
N PHE A 164 0.91 -11.58 -13.59
CA PHE A 164 -0.30 -11.64 -12.79
C PHE A 164 -1.11 -10.33 -12.94
N PRO A 165 -2.21 -10.34 -13.74
CA PRO A 165 -3.00 -9.12 -13.97
C PRO A 165 -3.52 -8.47 -12.68
N ALA A 166 -3.85 -9.28 -11.66
CA ALA A 166 -4.29 -8.78 -10.37
C ALA A 166 -3.19 -8.00 -9.63
N THR A 167 -1.94 -8.50 -9.64
CA THR A 167 -0.80 -7.81 -9.04
C THR A 167 -0.44 -6.55 -9.82
N ARG A 168 -0.46 -6.59 -11.15
CA ARG A 168 -0.24 -5.39 -11.98
C ARG A 168 -1.24 -4.28 -11.63
N LYS A 169 -2.54 -4.61 -11.64
CA LYS A 169 -3.60 -3.67 -11.26
C LYS A 169 -3.47 -3.19 -9.81
N TYR A 170 -2.99 -4.06 -8.90
CA TYR A 170 -2.70 -3.69 -7.53
C TYR A 170 -1.65 -2.59 -7.46
N VAL A 171 -0.50 -2.78 -8.12
CA VAL A 171 0.59 -1.81 -8.14
C VAL A 171 0.15 -0.49 -8.78
N GLU A 172 -0.44 -0.55 -9.97
CA GLU A 172 -0.94 0.63 -10.70
C GLU A 172 -1.91 1.44 -9.84
N SER A 173 -2.88 0.78 -9.20
CA SER A 173 -3.89 1.47 -8.39
C SER A 173 -3.32 2.14 -7.14
N ILE A 174 -2.24 1.61 -6.55
CA ILE A 174 -1.56 2.26 -5.42
C ILE A 174 -0.74 3.45 -5.89
N ILE A 175 -0.03 3.33 -7.01
CA ILE A 175 0.75 4.45 -7.58
C ILE A 175 -0.18 5.61 -7.92
N ASP A 176 -1.29 5.36 -8.62
CA ASP A 176 -2.29 6.38 -8.96
C ASP A 176 -2.81 7.08 -7.70
N ARG A 177 -3.10 6.30 -6.64
CA ARG A 177 -3.59 6.83 -5.36
C ARG A 177 -2.51 7.60 -4.60
N TYR A 178 -1.28 7.14 -4.61
CA TYR A 178 -0.14 7.81 -4.00
C TYR A 178 0.10 9.17 -4.65
N GLU A 179 0.16 9.23 -5.99
CA GLU A 179 0.27 10.48 -6.73
C GLU A 179 -0.91 11.42 -6.49
N PHE A 180 -2.13 10.87 -6.36
CA PHE A 180 -3.31 11.66 -6.01
C PHE A 180 -3.17 12.34 -4.65
N TYR A 181 -2.66 11.63 -3.62
CA TYR A 181 -2.40 12.21 -2.31
C TYR A 181 -1.30 13.27 -2.38
N GLN A 182 -0.21 13.01 -3.10
CA GLN A 182 0.89 13.97 -3.29
C GLN A 182 0.39 15.27 -3.93
N ARG A 183 -0.41 15.18 -5.00
CA ARG A 183 -0.97 16.37 -5.68
C ARG A 183 -1.87 17.20 -4.79
N ARG A 184 -2.54 16.59 -3.82
CA ARG A 184 -3.39 17.30 -2.85
C ARG A 184 -2.60 17.99 -1.74
N GLY A 185 -1.34 17.61 -1.52
CA GLY A 185 -0.51 18.09 -0.43
C GLY A 185 -1.09 17.82 0.97
N ARG A 186 -2.02 16.85 1.06
CA ARG A 186 -2.70 16.45 2.30
C ARG A 186 -2.81 14.94 2.33
N MET A 187 -2.54 14.39 3.48
CA MET A 187 -3.01 13.04 3.79
C MET A 187 -4.49 13.05 4.06
#